data_068d145a55b7f6b56632629016b32b01
#
_entry.id   068d145a55b7f6b56632629016b32b01
#
_cell.length_a   1.000
_cell.length_b   1.000
_cell.length_c   1.000
_cell.angle_alpha   90.00
_cell.angle_beta   90.00
_cell.angle_gamma   90.00
#
_symmetry.space_group_name_H-M   'P 1'
#
loop_
_entity.id
_entity.type
_entity.pdbx_description
1 polymer ?
#
loop_
_entity_poly.entity_id
_entity_poly.type
_entity_poly.pdbx_seq_one_letter_code
_entity_poly.pdbx_strand_id
1 'polypeptide(L)'
;WGGNVTFDDFCEYILPYRIGDEPLSLWRKDLYDTYNPLLDKFRKSADSNDIIKAAQILMDTLRQGKYRYTSLFPKGPHIGPVALKWKTGSCREFADAMIYVMRALGVPCGMDRVIQRGDTNASHFWNFILDKDRNTYMAEFPYQENWKKASEYDITKGKVYRVTYSLNEELTKELKDVPSVHPIFRYPFFHDVTATYLGQQNGQIVIPQKELYDCPRTGELVYLCFANKQEWVPVACTFFDGKAVCFDNVEGGIVAILATYNEKGLQTLSNPFTLNHDTGEIHYLNPLQESHIISVYKKFYFAVKNYFNTRMIGGVIEGSNQKDFQNVDTLLLIKEAPYRLYTVAYLNPDRAYRYIRYRGGKGSYCNIAELSFYENSLDTLPMKGKIIGTPGCYGDDGRREYTNVFDGNPDTSFDYKFPDTGWAGLDLGKSYRVSKAIYTPRNDVSFIYKDNIYELFYWDKGCWNSLGRQTAVADSLVYTVPQNALLYLKNHTTGNDAVSYTHLRAHETKA
;
A
#
# COMPACT_ATOMS: atom_id res chain seq x y z
N TRP A 1 13.75 -11.59 30.02
CA TRP A 1 12.79 -12.25 29.09
C TRP A 1 13.23 -13.65 28.68
N GLY A 2 14.50 -13.97 28.69
CA GLY A 2 14.99 -15.29 28.26
C GLY A 2 14.31 -16.49 28.92
N GLY A 3 13.92 -16.38 30.18
CA GLY A 3 13.15 -17.42 30.88
C GLY A 3 11.69 -17.60 30.39
N ASN A 4 11.18 -16.70 29.58
CA ASN A 4 9.82 -16.74 29.02
C ASN A 4 9.79 -17.27 27.58
N VAL A 5 10.94 -17.56 26.97
CA VAL A 5 11.03 -18.10 25.61
C VAL A 5 11.01 -19.62 25.71
N THR A 6 10.07 -20.26 25.00
CA THR A 6 10.03 -21.72 24.92
C THR A 6 11.21 -22.25 24.12
N PHE A 7 11.57 -23.54 24.29
CA PHE A 7 12.64 -24.15 23.52
C PHE A 7 12.31 -24.17 22.02
N ASP A 8 11.05 -24.38 21.65
CA ASP A 8 10.61 -24.37 20.26
C ASP A 8 10.73 -22.97 19.65
N ASP A 9 10.28 -21.91 20.35
CA ASP A 9 10.45 -20.53 19.90
C ASP A 9 11.92 -20.11 19.81
N PHE A 10 12.78 -20.63 20.71
CA PHE A 10 14.22 -20.44 20.61
C PHE A 10 14.77 -21.07 19.34
N CYS A 11 14.42 -22.33 19.06
CA CYS A 11 14.86 -23.05 17.86
C CYS A 11 14.36 -22.40 16.58
N GLU A 12 13.12 -21.88 16.59
CA GLU A 12 12.49 -21.31 15.40
C GLU A 12 12.91 -19.86 15.14
N TYR A 13 12.94 -19.00 16.19
CA TYR A 13 13.03 -17.56 16.00
C TYR A 13 14.31 -16.90 16.53
N ILE A 14 15.19 -17.64 17.26
CA ILE A 14 16.44 -17.10 17.81
C ILE A 14 17.65 -17.83 17.28
N LEU A 15 17.63 -19.16 17.32
CA LEU A 15 18.77 -20.01 16.95
C LEU A 15 19.21 -19.89 15.49
N PRO A 16 18.31 -19.79 14.49
CA PRO A 16 18.70 -19.80 13.09
C PRO A 16 19.69 -18.69 12.75
N TYR A 17 20.77 -19.08 12.06
CA TYR A 17 21.89 -18.20 11.76
C TYR A 17 21.70 -17.41 10.46
N ARG A 18 20.90 -17.93 9.52
CA ARG A 18 20.47 -17.27 8.29
C ARG A 18 18.97 -17.00 8.35
N ILE A 19 18.51 -16.05 7.59
CA ILE A 19 17.08 -15.74 7.44
C ILE A 19 16.57 -16.29 6.12
N GLY A 20 17.36 -16.22 5.06
CA GLY A 20 17.05 -16.69 3.74
C GLY A 20 18.26 -17.25 3.01
N ASP A 21 18.55 -16.73 1.85
CA ASP A 21 19.60 -17.15 0.93
C ASP A 21 20.86 -16.26 0.97
N GLU A 22 20.92 -15.33 1.92
CA GLU A 22 22.07 -14.45 2.11
C GLU A 22 23.36 -15.21 2.44
N PRO A 23 24.55 -14.69 2.07
CA PRO A 23 25.83 -15.29 2.42
C PRO A 23 26.03 -15.39 3.93
N LEU A 24 26.64 -16.47 4.40
CA LEU A 24 27.03 -16.64 5.81
C LEU A 24 28.06 -15.57 6.21
N SER A 25 27.85 -14.96 7.38
CA SER A 25 28.77 -13.98 7.97
C SER A 25 28.76 -14.07 9.49
N LEU A 26 29.81 -13.63 10.15
CA LEU A 26 29.94 -13.67 11.60
C LEU A 26 29.26 -12.46 12.27
N TRP A 27 27.95 -12.34 12.12
CA TRP A 27 27.20 -11.16 12.54
C TRP A 27 26.77 -11.17 14.01
N ARG A 28 26.51 -12.35 14.59
CA ARG A 28 25.78 -12.47 15.88
C ARG A 28 26.52 -11.78 17.03
N LYS A 29 27.85 -12.07 17.15
CA LYS A 29 28.65 -11.47 18.20
C LYS A 29 28.79 -9.95 18.04
N ASP A 30 29.03 -9.48 16.82
CA ASP A 30 29.22 -8.05 16.55
C ASP A 30 27.94 -7.27 16.87
N LEU A 31 26.78 -7.79 16.50
CA LEU A 31 25.49 -7.18 16.82
C LEU A 31 25.17 -7.27 18.32
N TYR A 32 25.51 -8.39 18.96
CA TYR A 32 25.37 -8.51 20.41
C TYR A 32 26.21 -7.44 21.13
N ASP A 33 27.49 -7.33 20.83
CA ASP A 33 28.39 -6.38 21.45
C ASP A 33 27.92 -4.91 21.20
N THR A 34 27.37 -4.64 20.02
CA THR A 34 26.89 -3.30 19.65
C THR A 34 25.61 -2.91 20.38
N TYR A 35 24.62 -3.79 20.45
CA TYR A 35 23.27 -3.44 20.91
C TYR A 35 22.98 -3.89 22.35
N ASN A 36 23.72 -4.83 22.92
CA ASN A 36 23.50 -5.34 24.26
C ASN A 36 23.58 -4.27 25.36
N PRO A 37 24.54 -3.31 25.32
CA PRO A 37 24.62 -2.24 26.32
C PRO A 37 23.36 -1.36 26.40
N LEU A 38 22.59 -1.25 25.33
CA LEU A 38 21.34 -0.45 25.31
C LEU A 38 20.30 -1.01 26.28
N LEU A 39 20.36 -2.29 26.58
CA LEU A 39 19.42 -2.97 27.46
C LEU A 39 19.86 -3.02 28.94
N ASP A 40 21.01 -2.47 29.31
CA ASP A 40 21.53 -2.54 30.67
C ASP A 40 20.63 -1.89 31.71
N LYS A 41 20.06 -0.72 31.38
CA LYS A 41 19.10 -0.06 32.26
C LYS A 41 17.79 -0.82 32.33
N PHE A 42 17.33 -1.34 31.20
CA PHE A 42 16.09 -2.10 31.09
C PHE A 42 16.15 -3.39 31.93
N ARG A 43 17.26 -4.13 31.88
CA ARG A 43 17.45 -5.35 32.69
C ARG A 43 17.41 -5.12 34.20
N LYS A 44 17.65 -3.91 34.65
CA LYS A 44 17.59 -3.48 36.05
C LYS A 44 16.22 -2.91 36.46
N SER A 45 15.31 -2.78 35.52
CA SER A 45 13.96 -2.25 35.76
C SER A 45 12.97 -3.33 36.19
N ALA A 46 11.83 -2.91 36.70
CA ALA A 46 10.71 -3.81 37.02
C ALA A 46 10.16 -4.54 35.78
N ASP A 47 10.35 -3.95 34.59
CA ASP A 47 9.85 -4.47 33.31
C ASP A 47 10.83 -5.41 32.60
N SER A 48 11.91 -5.82 33.26
CA SER A 48 13.04 -6.59 32.66
C SER A 48 12.65 -7.89 31.94
N ASN A 49 11.44 -8.40 32.21
CA ASN A 49 10.88 -9.59 31.54
C ASN A 49 9.94 -9.28 30.36
N ASP A 50 9.69 -8.01 30.07
CA ASP A 50 8.82 -7.59 28.99
C ASP A 50 9.57 -7.59 27.65
N ILE A 51 9.31 -8.60 26.83
CA ILE A 51 9.93 -8.76 25.50
C ILE A 51 9.59 -7.60 24.56
N ILE A 52 8.34 -7.11 24.63
CA ILE A 52 7.88 -6.02 23.72
C ILE A 52 8.62 -4.72 24.04
N LYS A 53 8.81 -4.41 25.33
CA LYS A 53 9.59 -3.22 25.74
C LYS A 53 11.06 -3.33 25.36
N ALA A 54 11.67 -4.52 25.49
CA ALA A 54 13.03 -4.75 25.05
C ALA A 54 13.17 -4.54 23.54
N ALA A 55 12.26 -5.12 22.75
CA ALA A 55 12.21 -4.96 21.31
C ALA A 55 11.97 -3.50 20.89
N GLN A 56 11.15 -2.75 21.64
CA GLN A 56 10.89 -1.32 21.37
C GLN A 56 12.17 -0.49 21.52
N ILE A 57 12.95 -0.69 22.57
CA ILE A 57 14.21 0.02 22.79
C ILE A 57 15.19 -0.21 21.61
N LEU A 58 15.27 -1.45 21.12
CA LEU A 58 16.11 -1.79 19.98
C LEU A 58 15.60 -1.14 18.68
N MET A 59 14.29 -1.20 18.45
CA MET A 59 13.67 -0.59 17.27
C MET A 59 13.85 0.92 17.24
N ASP A 60 13.67 1.60 18.38
CA ASP A 60 13.84 3.06 18.50
C ASP A 60 15.28 3.47 18.16
N THR A 61 16.26 2.67 18.61
CA THR A 61 17.67 2.93 18.28
C THR A 61 17.94 2.73 16.80
N LEU A 62 17.44 1.64 16.20
CA LEU A 62 17.61 1.36 14.78
C LEU A 62 16.96 2.44 13.90
N ARG A 63 15.78 2.93 14.27
CA ARG A 63 15.04 3.97 13.53
C ARG A 63 15.75 5.31 13.48
N GLN A 64 16.69 5.59 14.35
CA GLN A 64 17.54 6.80 14.25
C GLN A 64 18.40 6.79 12.97
N GLY A 65 18.57 5.64 12.33
CA GLY A 65 19.22 5.53 11.04
C GLY A 65 18.35 6.10 9.91
N LYS A 66 19.01 6.71 8.91
CA LYS A 66 18.33 7.16 7.68
C LYS A 66 18.21 5.99 6.71
N TYR A 67 17.11 5.26 6.76
CA TYR A 67 16.83 4.13 5.88
C TYR A 67 16.21 4.60 4.57
N ARG A 68 16.71 4.07 3.45
CA ARG A 68 16.21 4.39 2.11
C ARG A 68 15.58 3.15 1.46
N TYR A 69 14.29 3.22 1.16
CA TYR A 69 13.63 2.17 0.40
C TYR A 69 14.13 2.12 -1.06
N THR A 70 14.38 0.93 -1.56
CA THR A 70 14.61 0.64 -2.97
C THR A 70 14.08 -0.75 -3.32
N SER A 71 13.44 -0.87 -4.48
CA SER A 71 13.06 -2.13 -5.10
C SER A 71 14.01 -2.54 -6.22
N LEU A 72 15.11 -1.80 -6.39
CA LEU A 72 16.05 -1.97 -7.52
C LEU A 72 17.19 -2.93 -7.21
N PHE A 73 17.07 -3.77 -6.18
CA PHE A 73 18.07 -4.82 -5.99
C PHE A 73 18.01 -5.82 -7.15
N PRO A 74 19.16 -6.17 -7.73
CA PRO A 74 19.23 -7.22 -8.74
C PRO A 74 18.69 -8.54 -8.17
N LYS A 75 18.15 -9.39 -9.04
CA LYS A 75 17.81 -10.76 -8.69
C LYS A 75 19.08 -11.48 -8.21
N GLY A 76 19.12 -11.89 -6.96
CA GLY A 76 20.27 -12.54 -6.35
C GLY A 76 20.02 -12.81 -4.86
N PRO A 77 20.98 -13.35 -4.15
CA PRO A 77 20.86 -13.54 -2.70
C PRO A 77 20.57 -12.24 -1.98
N HIS A 78 19.80 -12.32 -0.91
CA HIS A 78 19.56 -11.18 -0.02
C HIS A 78 20.87 -10.69 0.60
N ILE A 79 20.92 -9.40 0.97
CA ILE A 79 22.16 -8.78 1.47
C ILE A 79 22.44 -9.08 2.95
N GLY A 80 21.49 -9.69 3.65
CA GLY A 80 21.63 -10.10 5.04
C GLY A 80 21.93 -8.95 5.99
N PRO A 81 22.81 -9.13 6.99
CA PRO A 81 23.09 -8.12 8.02
C PRO A 81 23.76 -6.85 7.46
N VAL A 82 24.22 -6.86 6.21
CA VAL A 82 24.76 -5.66 5.52
C VAL A 82 23.69 -4.57 5.38
N ALA A 83 22.40 -4.93 5.38
CA ALA A 83 21.28 -3.98 5.37
C ALA A 83 21.36 -2.97 6.54
N LEU A 84 21.85 -3.38 7.70
CA LEU A 84 22.06 -2.50 8.86
C LEU A 84 23.12 -1.42 8.59
N LYS A 85 24.18 -1.77 7.87
CA LYS A 85 25.26 -0.85 7.50
C LYS A 85 24.87 0.10 6.38
N TRP A 86 24.29 -0.43 5.32
CA TRP A 86 23.93 0.35 4.15
C TRP A 86 22.62 1.12 4.30
N LYS A 87 21.77 0.72 5.23
CA LYS A 87 20.47 1.36 5.53
C LYS A 87 19.62 1.55 4.25
N THR A 88 19.69 0.57 3.37
CA THR A 88 19.03 0.58 2.07
C THR A 88 18.49 -0.81 1.78
N GLY A 89 17.27 -0.88 1.24
CA GLY A 89 16.63 -2.15 0.92
C GLY A 89 15.15 -2.02 0.63
N SER A 90 14.53 -3.15 0.33
CA SER A 90 13.08 -3.30 0.27
C SER A 90 12.51 -3.63 1.65
N CYS A 91 11.21 -3.87 1.73
CA CYS A 91 10.56 -4.35 2.97
C CYS A 91 11.21 -5.64 3.49
N ARG A 92 11.71 -6.51 2.61
CA ARG A 92 12.38 -7.75 2.99
C ARG A 92 13.71 -7.49 3.70
N GLU A 93 14.61 -6.69 3.11
CA GLU A 93 15.92 -6.38 3.72
C GLU A 93 15.76 -5.62 5.04
N PHE A 94 14.73 -4.79 5.16
CA PHE A 94 14.44 -4.10 6.42
C PHE A 94 13.92 -5.05 7.50
N ALA A 95 13.05 -6.00 7.13
CA ALA A 95 12.63 -7.05 8.05
C ALA A 95 13.83 -7.91 8.50
N ASP A 96 14.68 -8.30 7.56
CA ASP A 96 15.90 -9.07 7.87
C ASP A 96 16.81 -8.31 8.85
N ALA A 97 17.05 -7.01 8.62
CA ALA A 97 17.88 -6.17 9.50
C ALA A 97 17.37 -6.18 10.95
N MET A 98 16.07 -6.05 11.15
CA MET A 98 15.43 -6.11 12.47
C MET A 98 15.64 -7.51 13.10
N ILE A 99 15.39 -8.58 12.35
CA ILE A 99 15.53 -9.97 12.83
C ILE A 99 16.95 -10.24 13.32
N TYR A 100 17.98 -9.81 12.60
CA TYR A 100 19.37 -10.01 13.00
C TYR A 100 19.67 -9.39 14.36
N VAL A 101 19.26 -8.16 14.61
CA VAL A 101 19.46 -7.49 15.90
C VAL A 101 18.68 -8.17 17.01
N MET A 102 17.41 -8.47 16.78
CA MET A 102 16.54 -9.14 17.76
C MET A 102 17.09 -10.50 18.16
N ARG A 103 17.50 -11.33 17.19
CA ARG A 103 18.10 -12.65 17.44
C ARG A 103 19.44 -12.57 18.17
N ALA A 104 20.28 -11.58 17.87
CA ALA A 104 21.53 -11.38 18.58
C ALA A 104 21.30 -11.15 20.09
N LEU A 105 20.18 -10.52 20.45
CA LEU A 105 19.82 -10.17 21.84
C LEU A 105 18.86 -11.15 22.50
N GLY A 106 18.54 -12.26 21.83
CA GLY A 106 17.66 -13.28 22.37
C GLY A 106 16.18 -12.90 22.40
N VAL A 107 15.75 -12.01 21.50
CA VAL A 107 14.36 -11.67 21.29
C VAL A 107 13.79 -12.54 20.14
N PRO A 108 12.74 -13.35 20.37
CA PRO A 108 12.15 -14.20 19.33
C PRO A 108 11.46 -13.34 18.29
N CYS A 109 12.11 -13.18 17.14
CA CYS A 109 11.67 -12.32 16.04
C CYS A 109 11.76 -13.08 14.71
N GLY A 110 10.72 -12.94 13.93
CA GLY A 110 10.64 -13.46 12.57
C GLY A 110 9.97 -12.48 11.62
N MET A 111 9.55 -13.00 10.48
CA MET A 111 8.80 -12.21 9.51
C MET A 111 7.50 -12.89 9.14
N ASP A 112 6.46 -12.09 9.01
CA ASP A 112 5.21 -12.45 8.37
C ASP A 112 5.16 -11.78 6.99
N ARG A 113 4.43 -12.38 6.06
CA ARG A 113 4.35 -11.93 4.68
C ARG A 113 2.95 -12.11 4.10
N VAL A 114 2.64 -11.29 3.12
CA VAL A 114 1.57 -11.53 2.17
C VAL A 114 2.16 -11.82 0.79
N ILE A 115 1.62 -12.83 0.13
CA ILE A 115 2.04 -13.20 -1.23
C ILE A 115 1.63 -12.10 -2.21
N GLN A 116 0.39 -11.61 -2.05
CA GLN A 116 -0.20 -10.53 -2.81
C GLN A 116 -1.09 -9.70 -1.90
N ARG A 117 -0.84 -8.41 -1.80
CA ARG A 117 -1.71 -7.47 -1.07
C ARG A 117 -3.02 -7.24 -1.84
N GLY A 118 -4.09 -6.97 -1.11
CA GLY A 118 -5.37 -6.62 -1.71
C GLY A 118 -5.48 -5.18 -2.18
N ASP A 119 -4.62 -4.30 -1.68
CA ASP A 119 -4.65 -2.85 -1.93
C ASP A 119 -3.50 -2.36 -2.83
N THR A 120 -2.56 -3.21 -3.21
CA THR A 120 -1.46 -2.91 -4.13
C THR A 120 -1.09 -4.14 -4.95
N ASN A 121 -0.26 -3.99 -6.00
CA ASN A 121 0.22 -5.12 -6.80
C ASN A 121 1.60 -5.57 -6.35
N ALA A 122 1.73 -5.88 -5.09
CA ALA A 122 3.00 -6.28 -4.52
C ALA A 122 2.80 -7.29 -3.39
N SER A 123 3.79 -8.13 -3.18
CA SER A 123 4.00 -8.82 -1.91
C SER A 123 4.47 -7.83 -0.85
N HIS A 124 4.36 -8.20 0.40
CA HIS A 124 4.86 -7.39 1.50
C HIS A 124 5.41 -8.27 2.62
N PHE A 125 6.42 -7.74 3.35
CA PHE A 125 7.06 -8.38 4.48
C PHE A 125 7.14 -7.40 5.64
N TRP A 126 6.94 -7.90 6.87
CA TRP A 126 7.11 -7.15 8.11
C TRP A 126 7.59 -8.06 9.22
N ASN A 127 8.02 -7.45 10.32
CA ASN A 127 8.47 -8.20 11.48
C ASN A 127 7.31 -8.57 12.41
N PHE A 128 7.46 -9.71 13.07
CA PHE A 128 6.70 -10.05 14.25
C PHE A 128 7.61 -10.43 15.40
N ILE A 129 7.11 -10.27 16.63
CA ILE A 129 7.64 -10.81 17.86
C ILE A 129 6.50 -11.45 18.66
N LEU A 130 6.87 -12.38 19.54
CA LEU A 130 5.92 -13.04 20.42
C LEU A 130 6.13 -12.55 21.85
N ASP A 131 5.05 -12.24 22.57
CA ASP A 131 5.10 -11.99 24.00
C ASP A 131 5.15 -13.33 24.78
N LYS A 132 5.19 -13.25 26.12
CA LYS A 132 5.25 -14.44 26.99
C LYS A 132 4.02 -15.37 26.87
N ASP A 133 2.89 -14.86 26.40
CA ASP A 133 1.63 -15.59 26.19
C ASP A 133 1.45 -15.98 24.70
N ARG A 134 2.49 -15.80 23.88
CA ARG A 134 2.55 -16.07 22.43
C ARG A 134 1.61 -15.18 21.61
N ASN A 135 1.14 -14.04 22.13
CA ASN A 135 0.46 -13.07 21.31
C ASN A 135 1.44 -12.46 20.32
N THR A 136 0.99 -12.30 19.08
CA THR A 136 1.79 -11.71 18.01
C THR A 136 1.70 -10.19 18.04
N TYR A 137 2.87 -9.55 18.11
CA TYR A 137 3.04 -8.13 17.87
C TYR A 137 3.80 -7.95 16.56
N MET A 138 3.45 -6.93 15.80
CA MET A 138 4.03 -6.66 14.49
C MET A 138 4.62 -5.26 14.40
N ALA A 139 5.59 -5.06 13.51
CA ALA A 139 6.11 -3.75 13.14
C ALA A 139 6.61 -3.72 11.69
N GLU A 140 6.30 -2.65 10.99
CA GLU A 140 6.92 -2.30 9.69
C GLU A 140 8.16 -1.44 9.91
N PHE A 141 9.29 -2.09 10.13
CA PHE A 141 10.55 -1.36 10.25
C PHE A 141 11.02 -0.84 8.87
N PRO A 142 11.53 0.42 8.78
CA PRO A 142 11.73 1.42 9.84
C PRO A 142 10.58 2.44 9.97
N TYR A 143 9.45 2.22 9.34
CA TYR A 143 8.39 3.23 9.16
C TYR A 143 7.42 3.33 10.33
N GLN A 144 7.17 2.21 11.00
CA GLN A 144 6.27 2.17 12.16
C GLN A 144 7.01 2.54 13.44
N GLU A 145 6.36 3.31 14.33
CA GLU A 145 6.98 3.79 15.57
C GLU A 145 6.96 2.77 16.69
N ASN A 146 5.88 2.05 16.83
CA ASN A 146 5.66 1.14 17.95
C ASN A 146 5.27 -0.25 17.47
N TRP A 147 5.66 -1.27 18.23
CA TRP A 147 5.08 -2.59 18.09
C TRP A 147 3.59 -2.54 18.40
N LYS A 148 2.76 -3.12 17.56
CA LYS A 148 1.30 -3.20 17.69
C LYS A 148 0.86 -4.65 17.72
N LYS A 149 -0.30 -4.94 18.32
CA LYS A 149 -0.91 -6.26 18.14
C LYS A 149 -1.18 -6.53 16.66
N ALA A 150 -0.99 -7.76 16.23
CA ALA A 150 -1.19 -8.14 14.84
C ALA A 150 -2.61 -7.81 14.33
N SER A 151 -3.62 -7.94 15.18
CA SER A 151 -5.02 -7.59 14.88
C SER A 151 -5.28 -6.09 14.68
N GLU A 152 -4.32 -5.22 15.04
CA GLU A 152 -4.39 -3.76 14.84
C GLU A 152 -3.69 -3.31 13.55
N TYR A 153 -3.19 -4.26 12.76
CA TYR A 153 -2.52 -3.93 11.51
C TYR A 153 -3.53 -3.64 10.41
N ASP A 154 -3.52 -2.42 9.90
CA ASP A 154 -4.58 -1.80 9.11
C ASP A 154 -4.40 -1.87 7.58
N ILE A 155 -3.36 -2.51 7.05
CA ILE A 155 -3.26 -2.75 5.60
C ILE A 155 -4.21 -3.88 5.17
N THR A 156 -4.62 -3.89 3.90
CA THR A 156 -5.40 -4.99 3.33
C THR A 156 -4.47 -6.15 2.97
N LYS A 157 -4.48 -7.20 3.79
CA LYS A 157 -3.52 -8.31 3.77
C LYS A 157 -3.98 -9.50 2.91
N GLY A 158 -5.26 -9.83 3.01
CA GLY A 158 -5.87 -11.00 2.39
C GLY A 158 -5.52 -12.31 3.08
N LYS A 159 -4.31 -12.81 2.86
CA LYS A 159 -3.74 -14.00 3.52
C LYS A 159 -2.36 -13.69 4.04
N VAL A 160 -2.09 -14.03 5.29
CA VAL A 160 -0.82 -13.79 5.97
C VAL A 160 -0.13 -15.10 6.30
N TYR A 161 1.13 -15.19 5.91
CA TYR A 161 1.96 -16.35 6.15
C TYR A 161 3.19 -15.99 6.97
N ARG A 162 3.43 -16.77 8.02
CA ARG A 162 4.65 -16.71 8.83
C ARG A 162 5.73 -17.53 8.17
N VAL A 163 6.88 -16.91 7.93
CA VAL A 163 8.07 -17.63 7.43
C VAL A 163 8.70 -18.39 8.60
N THR A 164 8.91 -19.69 8.39
CA THR A 164 9.45 -20.61 9.41
C THR A 164 10.66 -21.36 8.90
N TYR A 165 11.41 -21.96 9.82
CA TYR A 165 12.50 -22.91 9.53
C TYR A 165 12.02 -24.35 9.69
N SER A 166 11.02 -24.55 10.53
CA SER A 166 10.31 -25.83 10.62
C SER A 166 9.45 -26.04 9.38
N LEU A 167 9.42 -27.30 8.95
CA LEU A 167 8.61 -27.75 7.85
C LEU A 167 7.11 -27.69 8.22
N ASN A 168 6.28 -27.19 7.33
CA ASN A 168 4.84 -27.34 7.41
C ASN A 168 4.49 -28.76 6.99
N GLU A 169 4.48 -29.69 7.94
CA GLU A 169 4.27 -31.12 7.70
C GLU A 169 2.87 -31.41 7.15
N GLU A 170 1.87 -30.66 7.63
CA GLU A 170 0.48 -30.79 7.19
C GLU A 170 0.35 -30.47 5.70
N LEU A 171 0.80 -29.28 5.30
CA LEU A 171 0.80 -28.84 3.89
C LEU A 171 1.58 -29.84 3.02
N THR A 172 2.75 -30.27 3.49
CA THR A 172 3.60 -31.21 2.76
C THR A 172 2.92 -32.55 2.56
N LYS A 173 2.24 -33.05 3.60
CA LYS A 173 1.49 -34.32 3.55
C LYS A 173 0.30 -34.21 2.59
N GLU A 174 -0.43 -33.13 2.63
CA GLU A 174 -1.61 -32.89 1.76
C GLU A 174 -1.21 -32.78 0.29
N LEU A 175 -0.10 -32.10 -0.02
CA LEU A 175 0.29 -31.80 -1.39
C LEU A 175 1.22 -32.81 -2.05
N LYS A 176 1.80 -33.79 -1.30
CA LYS A 176 2.83 -34.70 -1.81
C LYS A 176 2.42 -35.51 -3.04
N ASP A 177 1.15 -35.91 -3.12
CA ASP A 177 0.62 -36.78 -4.20
C ASP A 177 -0.17 -35.97 -5.24
N VAL A 178 -0.19 -34.62 -5.15
CA VAL A 178 -0.88 -33.75 -6.11
C VAL A 178 -0.02 -33.61 -7.37
N PRO A 179 -0.52 -33.99 -8.56
CA PRO A 179 0.30 -34.01 -9.78
C PRO A 179 0.84 -32.64 -10.19
N SER A 180 0.09 -31.59 -9.93
CA SER A 180 0.45 -30.23 -10.34
C SER A 180 0.13 -29.23 -9.23
N VAL A 181 1.17 -28.81 -8.49
CA VAL A 181 1.08 -27.81 -7.42
C VAL A 181 1.73 -26.52 -7.92
N HIS A 182 1.06 -25.37 -7.73
CA HIS A 182 1.63 -24.08 -8.08
C HIS A 182 2.94 -23.83 -7.31
N PRO A 183 4.01 -23.29 -7.94
CA PRO A 183 5.33 -23.15 -7.32
C PRO A 183 5.35 -22.44 -5.96
N ILE A 184 4.46 -21.48 -5.71
CA ILE A 184 4.33 -20.78 -4.43
C ILE A 184 4.07 -21.75 -3.27
N PHE A 185 3.28 -22.81 -3.49
CA PHE A 185 2.91 -23.79 -2.45
C PHE A 185 3.83 -25.01 -2.40
N ARG A 186 4.84 -25.07 -3.27
CA ARG A 186 5.91 -26.08 -3.20
C ARG A 186 6.98 -25.75 -2.16
N TYR A 187 6.97 -24.55 -1.62
CA TYR A 187 7.87 -24.09 -0.57
C TYR A 187 7.19 -24.28 0.79
N PRO A 188 7.58 -25.30 1.57
CA PRO A 188 6.81 -25.70 2.74
C PRO A 188 7.22 -24.99 4.04
N PHE A 189 8.02 -23.93 3.97
CA PHE A 189 8.55 -23.22 5.15
C PHE A 189 7.73 -21.97 5.43
N PHE A 190 6.41 -22.12 5.46
CA PHE A 190 5.48 -21.08 5.91
C PHE A 190 4.20 -21.68 6.51
N HIS A 191 3.63 -20.96 7.46
CA HIS A 191 2.35 -21.31 8.09
C HIS A 191 1.35 -20.16 7.94
N ASP A 192 0.09 -20.51 7.69
CA ASP A 192 -1.00 -19.54 7.67
C ASP A 192 -1.25 -19.01 9.09
N VAL A 193 -1.05 -17.72 9.28
CA VAL A 193 -1.31 -16.99 10.53
C VAL A 193 -2.37 -15.91 10.36
N THR A 194 -3.14 -15.98 9.29
CA THR A 194 -4.13 -14.95 8.93
C THR A 194 -5.12 -14.68 10.06
N ALA A 195 -5.58 -15.72 10.76
CA ALA A 195 -6.49 -15.58 11.91
C ALA A 195 -5.98 -14.60 12.98
N THR A 196 -4.66 -14.56 13.21
CA THR A 196 -4.03 -13.65 14.16
C THR A 196 -4.20 -12.17 13.78
N TYR A 197 -4.36 -11.90 12.48
CA TYR A 197 -4.47 -10.56 11.91
C TYR A 197 -5.90 -10.11 11.64
N LEU A 198 -6.86 -11.04 11.57
CA LEU A 198 -8.25 -10.71 11.23
C LEU A 198 -9.03 -10.02 12.37
N GLY A 199 -8.62 -10.22 13.61
CA GLY A 199 -9.39 -9.73 14.76
C GLY A 199 -10.78 -10.40 14.82
N GLN A 200 -11.84 -9.60 14.66
CA GLN A 200 -13.23 -10.08 14.70
C GLN A 200 -13.88 -10.23 13.32
N GLN A 201 -13.11 -10.13 12.23
CA GLN A 201 -13.66 -10.25 10.88
C GLN A 201 -14.11 -11.67 10.57
N ASN A 202 -15.22 -11.80 9.83
CA ASN A 202 -15.61 -13.09 9.26
C ASN A 202 -14.74 -13.37 8.01
N GLY A 203 -13.83 -14.30 8.14
CA GLY A 203 -12.84 -14.65 7.12
C GLY A 203 -13.16 -15.92 6.33
N GLN A 204 -14.39 -16.43 6.35
CA GLN A 204 -14.73 -17.63 5.62
C GLN A 204 -15.27 -17.35 4.23
N ILE A 205 -14.71 -18.00 3.22
CA ILE A 205 -15.22 -18.03 1.83
C ILE A 205 -15.78 -19.41 1.55
N VAL A 206 -17.05 -19.49 1.11
CA VAL A 206 -17.70 -20.71 0.67
C VAL A 206 -18.31 -20.45 -0.70
N ILE A 207 -17.72 -21.02 -1.77
CA ILE A 207 -18.20 -20.90 -3.14
C ILE A 207 -18.87 -22.21 -3.56
N PRO A 208 -20.21 -22.24 -3.69
CA PRO A 208 -20.92 -23.44 -4.15
C PRO A 208 -20.56 -23.77 -5.61
N GLN A 209 -20.60 -25.03 -5.97
CA GLN A 209 -20.34 -25.53 -7.34
C GLN A 209 -21.14 -24.78 -8.42
N LYS A 210 -22.37 -24.38 -8.13
CA LYS A 210 -23.24 -23.67 -9.09
C LYS A 210 -22.72 -22.27 -9.50
N GLU A 211 -21.81 -21.70 -8.71
CA GLU A 211 -21.17 -20.39 -8.98
C GLU A 211 -19.88 -20.53 -9.82
N LEU A 212 -19.50 -21.77 -10.16
CA LEU A 212 -18.34 -22.06 -11.00
C LEU A 212 -18.80 -22.23 -12.45
N TYR A 213 -18.14 -21.56 -13.39
CA TYR A 213 -18.39 -21.77 -14.82
C TYR A 213 -17.59 -22.94 -15.39
N ASP A 214 -16.51 -23.34 -14.71
CA ASP A 214 -15.78 -24.58 -14.95
C ASP A 214 -15.62 -25.31 -13.62
N CYS A 215 -16.05 -26.59 -13.58
CA CYS A 215 -16.15 -27.33 -12.33
C CYS A 215 -14.94 -28.25 -12.15
N PRO A 216 -14.15 -28.11 -11.07
CA PRO A 216 -13.05 -29.00 -10.79
C PRO A 216 -13.56 -30.41 -10.43
N ARG A 217 -12.68 -31.39 -10.49
CA ARG A 217 -13.00 -32.76 -10.04
C ARG A 217 -12.99 -32.79 -8.50
N THR A 218 -13.83 -33.62 -7.91
CA THR A 218 -13.79 -33.88 -6.48
C THR A 218 -12.38 -34.31 -6.05
N GLY A 219 -11.79 -33.64 -5.06
CA GLY A 219 -10.41 -33.84 -4.63
C GLY A 219 -9.36 -33.12 -5.46
N GLU A 220 -9.75 -32.30 -6.43
CA GLU A 220 -8.82 -31.46 -7.17
C GLU A 220 -8.42 -30.23 -6.36
N LEU A 221 -7.14 -29.84 -6.46
CA LEU A 221 -6.60 -28.67 -5.74
C LEU A 221 -7.05 -27.38 -6.42
N VAL A 222 -7.74 -26.54 -5.67
CA VAL A 222 -8.25 -25.22 -6.09
C VAL A 222 -7.52 -24.13 -5.36
N TYR A 223 -7.20 -23.06 -6.07
CA TYR A 223 -6.51 -21.88 -5.56
C TYR A 223 -7.45 -20.70 -5.46
N LEU A 224 -7.38 -19.99 -4.34
CA LEU A 224 -7.87 -18.63 -4.22
C LEU A 224 -6.79 -17.70 -4.78
N CYS A 225 -7.14 -16.89 -5.77
CA CYS A 225 -6.20 -16.00 -6.44
C CYS A 225 -6.64 -14.56 -6.26
N PHE A 226 -5.68 -13.72 -5.89
CA PHE A 226 -5.87 -12.26 -5.89
C PHE A 226 -5.25 -11.67 -7.14
N ALA A 227 -5.77 -10.61 -7.43
CA ALA A 227 -5.45 -9.90 -8.61
C ALA A 227 -4.10 -9.16 -8.53
N ASN A 228 -3.29 -9.16 -9.61
CA ASN A 228 -2.05 -8.40 -9.80
C ASN A 228 -1.97 -7.90 -11.25
N LYS A 229 -2.39 -6.67 -11.49
CA LYS A 229 -2.55 -6.13 -12.85
C LYS A 229 -3.57 -6.97 -13.65
N GLN A 230 -3.18 -7.50 -14.79
CA GLN A 230 -4.01 -8.41 -15.60
C GLN A 230 -3.87 -9.89 -15.21
N GLU A 231 -3.00 -10.20 -14.24
CA GLU A 231 -2.71 -11.55 -13.81
C GLU A 231 -3.40 -11.87 -12.48
N TRP A 232 -3.50 -13.15 -12.18
CA TRP A 232 -4.02 -13.66 -10.92
C TRP A 232 -2.91 -14.39 -10.16
N VAL A 233 -2.76 -14.07 -8.87
CA VAL A 233 -1.72 -14.64 -8.02
C VAL A 233 -2.36 -15.55 -6.98
N PRO A 234 -2.04 -16.84 -6.96
CA PRO A 234 -2.53 -17.75 -5.91
C PRO A 234 -2.05 -17.31 -4.53
N VAL A 235 -2.99 -17.20 -3.60
CA VAL A 235 -2.72 -16.79 -2.22
C VAL A 235 -3.13 -17.82 -1.19
N ALA A 236 -4.00 -18.76 -1.53
CA ALA A 236 -4.36 -19.92 -0.72
C ALA A 236 -4.72 -21.10 -1.62
N CYS A 237 -4.73 -22.30 -1.08
CA CYS A 237 -5.22 -23.49 -1.78
C CYS A 237 -6.05 -24.38 -0.84
N THR A 238 -6.98 -25.14 -1.43
CA THR A 238 -7.84 -26.11 -0.76
C THR A 238 -8.28 -27.17 -1.76
N PHE A 239 -8.83 -28.26 -1.28
CA PHE A 239 -9.40 -29.30 -2.16
C PHE A 239 -10.89 -29.09 -2.35
N PHE A 240 -11.37 -29.27 -3.58
CA PHE A 240 -12.79 -29.24 -3.87
C PHE A 240 -13.47 -30.50 -3.30
N ASP A 241 -14.51 -30.34 -2.48
CA ASP A 241 -15.22 -31.44 -1.81
C ASP A 241 -16.31 -32.09 -2.65
N GLY A 242 -16.51 -31.61 -3.88
CA GLY A 242 -17.59 -32.06 -4.79
C GLY A 242 -18.88 -31.21 -4.66
N LYS A 243 -18.96 -30.26 -3.76
CA LYS A 243 -20.13 -29.39 -3.52
C LYS A 243 -19.77 -27.92 -3.49
N ALA A 244 -18.68 -27.57 -2.80
CA ALA A 244 -18.22 -26.22 -2.63
C ALA A 244 -16.69 -26.15 -2.54
N VAL A 245 -16.14 -24.97 -2.74
CA VAL A 245 -14.74 -24.62 -2.44
C VAL A 245 -14.75 -23.74 -1.21
N CYS A 246 -14.03 -24.16 -0.15
CA CYS A 246 -14.03 -23.47 1.13
C CYS A 246 -12.63 -22.97 1.48
N PHE A 247 -12.51 -21.71 1.88
CA PHE A 247 -11.30 -21.13 2.45
C PHE A 247 -11.63 -20.46 3.77
N ASP A 248 -10.81 -20.72 4.78
CA ASP A 248 -10.91 -20.08 6.08
C ASP A 248 -9.85 -18.97 6.22
N ASN A 249 -10.12 -18.04 7.14
CA ASN A 249 -9.19 -16.98 7.49
C ASN A 249 -8.75 -16.15 6.26
N VAL A 250 -9.69 -15.60 5.51
CA VAL A 250 -9.43 -14.68 4.39
C VAL A 250 -9.94 -13.29 4.76
N GLU A 251 -9.09 -12.28 4.66
CA GLU A 251 -9.52 -10.90 4.85
C GLU A 251 -10.41 -10.45 3.69
N GLY A 252 -11.50 -9.77 4.01
CA GLY A 252 -12.44 -9.26 3.02
C GLY A 252 -11.97 -7.98 2.30
N GLY A 253 -12.81 -7.45 1.41
CA GLY A 253 -12.55 -6.22 0.66
C GLY A 253 -11.59 -6.38 -0.53
N ILE A 254 -11.23 -7.60 -0.89
CA ILE A 254 -10.29 -7.93 -1.96
C ILE A 254 -11.02 -8.62 -3.10
N VAL A 255 -10.65 -8.27 -4.34
CA VAL A 255 -11.14 -8.99 -5.52
C VAL A 255 -10.37 -10.30 -5.69
N ALA A 256 -11.11 -11.39 -5.75
CA ALA A 256 -10.58 -12.74 -5.86
C ALA A 256 -11.25 -13.53 -6.98
N ILE A 257 -10.58 -14.58 -7.46
CA ILE A 257 -11.16 -15.65 -8.28
C ILE A 257 -10.73 -17.01 -7.74
N LEU A 258 -11.40 -18.07 -8.23
CA LEU A 258 -10.95 -19.44 -8.08
C LEU A 258 -10.28 -19.92 -9.36
N ALA A 259 -9.23 -20.74 -9.21
CA ALA A 259 -8.51 -21.36 -10.32
C ALA A 259 -7.96 -22.74 -9.94
N THR A 260 -7.76 -23.61 -10.93
CA THR A 260 -6.86 -24.76 -10.84
C THR A 260 -5.51 -24.43 -11.48
N TYR A 261 -4.53 -25.32 -11.32
CA TYR A 261 -3.21 -25.15 -11.92
C TYR A 261 -2.75 -26.43 -12.62
N ASN A 262 -2.31 -26.29 -13.87
CA ASN A 262 -1.79 -27.39 -14.67
C ASN A 262 -0.58 -26.93 -15.52
N GLU A 263 -0.16 -27.73 -16.49
CA GLU A 263 0.97 -27.43 -17.39
C GLU A 263 0.77 -26.14 -18.20
N LYS A 264 -0.47 -25.73 -18.44
CA LYS A 264 -0.82 -24.48 -19.14
C LYS A 264 -0.87 -23.26 -18.20
N GLY A 265 -0.60 -23.46 -16.91
CA GLY A 265 -0.70 -22.42 -15.88
C GLY A 265 -2.05 -22.43 -15.15
N LEU A 266 -2.45 -21.28 -14.65
CA LEU A 266 -3.73 -21.12 -13.94
C LEU A 266 -4.91 -21.19 -14.92
N GLN A 267 -5.89 -22.02 -14.56
CA GLN A 267 -7.16 -22.16 -15.26
C GLN A 267 -8.27 -21.66 -14.34
N THR A 268 -8.90 -20.57 -14.69
CA THR A 268 -9.90 -19.92 -13.85
C THR A 268 -11.21 -20.71 -13.84
N LEU A 269 -11.86 -20.79 -12.68
CA LEU A 269 -13.08 -21.56 -12.44
C LEU A 269 -14.29 -20.69 -12.17
N SER A 270 -14.10 -19.46 -11.69
CA SER A 270 -15.16 -18.54 -11.31
C SER A 270 -14.95 -17.16 -11.93
N ASN A 271 -16.02 -16.39 -12.05
CA ASN A 271 -15.88 -14.94 -12.21
C ASN A 271 -15.32 -14.33 -10.93
N PRO A 272 -14.78 -13.09 -11.01
CA PRO A 272 -14.29 -12.41 -9.83
C PRO A 272 -15.39 -12.19 -8.80
N PHE A 273 -14.99 -12.16 -7.53
CA PHE A 273 -15.88 -11.87 -6.41
C PHE A 273 -15.14 -11.10 -5.33
N THR A 274 -15.89 -10.50 -4.42
CA THR A 274 -15.37 -9.89 -3.19
C THR A 274 -16.07 -10.48 -1.97
N LEU A 275 -15.34 -10.56 -0.87
CA LEU A 275 -15.86 -10.91 0.45
C LEU A 275 -16.12 -9.62 1.23
N ASN A 276 -17.30 -9.44 1.80
CA ASN A 276 -17.57 -8.34 2.69
C ASN A 276 -16.89 -8.57 4.04
N HIS A 277 -16.17 -7.58 4.56
CA HIS A 277 -15.44 -7.66 5.84
C HIS A 277 -16.33 -7.97 7.04
N ASP A 278 -17.51 -7.36 7.08
CA ASP A 278 -18.33 -7.35 8.28
C ASP A 278 -19.35 -8.51 8.27
N THR A 279 -19.93 -8.77 7.10
CA THR A 279 -21.02 -9.75 6.96
C THR A 279 -20.54 -11.13 6.52
N GLY A 280 -19.35 -11.22 5.88
CA GLY A 280 -18.89 -12.45 5.22
C GLY A 280 -19.65 -12.77 3.94
N GLU A 281 -20.49 -11.86 3.44
CA GLU A 281 -21.25 -12.05 2.21
C GLU A 281 -20.34 -11.94 0.98
N ILE A 282 -20.56 -12.84 0.01
CA ILE A 282 -19.81 -12.85 -1.25
C ILE A 282 -20.61 -12.12 -2.31
N HIS A 283 -19.96 -11.09 -2.88
CA HIS A 283 -20.49 -10.34 -4.01
C HIS A 283 -19.78 -10.77 -5.30
N TYR A 284 -20.51 -11.37 -6.23
CA TYR A 284 -19.99 -11.82 -7.53
C TYR A 284 -20.00 -10.68 -8.54
N LEU A 285 -18.90 -10.49 -9.26
CA LEU A 285 -18.72 -9.50 -10.31
C LEU A 285 -19.01 -10.14 -11.69
N ASN A 286 -20.26 -10.57 -11.88
CA ASN A 286 -20.74 -11.16 -13.12
C ASN A 286 -21.20 -10.06 -14.07
N PRO A 287 -20.62 -9.88 -15.27
CA PRO A 287 -21.08 -8.88 -16.22
C PRO A 287 -22.53 -9.13 -16.62
N LEU A 288 -23.37 -8.12 -16.58
CA LEU A 288 -24.76 -8.18 -17.02
C LEU A 288 -24.85 -7.76 -18.50
N GLN A 289 -25.94 -8.13 -19.17
CA GLN A 289 -26.20 -7.70 -20.56
C GLN A 289 -26.49 -6.17 -20.64
N GLU A 290 -27.02 -5.63 -19.58
CA GLU A 290 -27.24 -4.18 -19.46
C GLU A 290 -25.92 -3.45 -19.31
N SER A 291 -25.81 -2.32 -20.00
CA SER A 291 -24.62 -1.48 -19.97
C SER A 291 -24.96 -0.07 -19.52
N HIS A 292 -23.97 0.63 -18.96
CA HIS A 292 -24.09 2.02 -18.57
C HIS A 292 -22.84 2.81 -18.96
N ILE A 293 -22.95 4.14 -18.98
CA ILE A 293 -21.84 5.03 -19.30
C ILE A 293 -21.11 5.40 -18.01
N ILE A 294 -19.79 5.28 -18.00
CA ILE A 294 -18.93 5.73 -16.91
C ILE A 294 -17.95 6.79 -17.39
N SER A 295 -17.59 7.70 -16.47
CA SER A 295 -16.47 8.62 -16.64
C SER A 295 -15.31 8.19 -15.72
N VAL A 296 -14.13 7.97 -16.31
CA VAL A 296 -12.95 7.50 -15.61
C VAL A 296 -11.96 8.64 -15.45
N TYR A 297 -11.62 9.02 -14.23
CA TYR A 297 -10.68 10.09 -13.89
C TYR A 297 -9.35 9.56 -13.36
N LYS A 298 -9.31 8.31 -12.90
CA LYS A 298 -8.14 7.66 -12.32
C LYS A 298 -7.97 6.24 -12.83
N LYS A 299 -6.72 5.79 -12.92
CA LYS A 299 -6.40 4.41 -13.31
C LYS A 299 -6.75 3.40 -12.22
N PHE A 300 -6.61 3.78 -10.97
CA PHE A 300 -6.89 2.89 -9.85
C PHE A 300 -7.42 3.66 -8.65
N TYR A 301 -8.25 2.97 -7.90
CA TYR A 301 -8.93 3.48 -6.71
C TYR A 301 -8.48 2.70 -5.47
N PHE A 302 -7.21 2.76 -5.12
CA PHE A 302 -6.80 2.24 -3.83
C PHE A 302 -7.12 3.22 -2.71
N ALA A 303 -7.55 2.69 -1.57
CA ALA A 303 -7.82 3.48 -0.38
C ALA A 303 -6.61 4.36 0.00
N VAL A 304 -5.40 3.81 -0.08
CA VAL A 304 -4.14 4.55 0.17
C VAL A 304 -3.97 5.73 -0.77
N LYS A 305 -4.32 5.62 -2.06
CA LYS A 305 -4.13 6.72 -3.02
C LYS A 305 -5.26 7.74 -3.00
N ASN A 306 -6.45 7.35 -2.60
CA ASN A 306 -7.51 8.28 -2.26
C ASN A 306 -7.20 9.09 -1.01
N TYR A 307 -6.45 8.53 -0.09
CA TYR A 307 -6.01 9.18 1.11
C TYR A 307 -5.27 10.50 0.84
N PHE A 308 -4.44 10.60 -0.21
CA PHE A 308 -3.78 11.86 -0.54
C PHE A 308 -4.75 12.94 -1.01
N ASN A 309 -5.83 12.59 -1.67
CA ASN A 309 -6.86 13.54 -2.05
C ASN A 309 -7.63 14.06 -0.83
N THR A 310 -7.99 13.15 0.10
CA THR A 310 -8.70 13.52 1.32
C THR A 310 -7.86 14.40 2.24
N ARG A 311 -6.53 14.30 2.19
CA ARG A 311 -5.61 15.16 2.94
C ARG A 311 -5.66 16.63 2.52
N MET A 312 -6.20 16.94 1.35
CA MET A 312 -6.42 18.35 0.97
C MET A 312 -7.62 18.98 1.68
N ILE A 313 -8.53 18.20 2.27
CA ILE A 313 -9.67 18.73 3.02
C ILE A 313 -9.15 19.52 4.22
N GLY A 314 -9.70 20.73 4.42
CA GLY A 314 -9.25 21.68 5.43
C GLY A 314 -8.03 22.51 5.02
N GLY A 315 -7.44 22.23 3.85
CA GLY A 315 -6.42 23.07 3.26
C GLY A 315 -7.01 24.41 2.80
N VAL A 316 -6.20 25.47 2.83
CA VAL A 316 -6.64 26.85 2.53
C VAL A 316 -5.71 27.50 1.52
N ILE A 317 -6.28 28.32 0.63
CA ILE A 317 -5.55 29.32 -0.15
C ILE A 317 -5.69 30.62 0.57
N GLU A 318 -4.56 31.28 0.86
CA GLU A 318 -4.46 32.49 1.65
C GLU A 318 -3.72 33.57 0.88
N GLY A 319 -4.14 34.83 1.06
CA GLY A 319 -3.48 36.02 0.53
C GLY A 319 -3.00 36.95 1.66
N SER A 320 -1.84 37.56 1.48
CA SER A 320 -1.28 38.54 2.42
C SER A 320 -0.44 39.62 1.70
N ASN A 321 -0.32 40.78 2.32
CA ASN A 321 0.66 41.79 1.94
C ASN A 321 1.87 41.85 2.89
N GLN A 322 1.91 40.91 3.86
CA GLN A 322 3.04 40.72 4.77
C GLN A 322 3.72 39.37 4.47
N LYS A 323 5.03 39.37 4.37
CA LYS A 323 5.85 38.22 4.02
C LYS A 323 5.72 37.03 5.01
N ASP A 324 5.50 37.36 6.27
CA ASP A 324 5.35 36.39 7.36
C ASP A 324 3.94 35.83 7.52
N PHE A 325 2.99 36.31 6.70
CA PHE A 325 1.58 35.90 6.74
C PHE A 325 0.91 36.09 8.12
N GLN A 326 1.33 37.08 8.92
CA GLN A 326 0.66 37.38 10.21
C GLN A 326 -0.77 37.90 10.00
N ASN A 327 -1.01 38.67 8.92
CA ASN A 327 -2.34 39.14 8.51
C ASN A 327 -2.70 38.48 7.19
N VAL A 328 -3.58 37.46 7.24
CA VAL A 328 -3.99 36.70 6.08
C VAL A 328 -5.49 36.81 5.86
N ASP A 329 -5.88 36.82 4.61
CA ASP A 329 -7.27 36.58 4.19
C ASP A 329 -7.37 35.17 3.57
N THR A 330 -8.37 34.40 4.00
CA THR A 330 -8.68 33.11 3.40
C THR A 330 -9.46 33.32 2.11
N LEU A 331 -8.86 32.95 0.99
CA LEU A 331 -9.46 33.08 -0.34
C LEU A 331 -10.24 31.84 -0.74
N LEU A 332 -9.84 30.67 -0.24
CA LEU A 332 -10.49 29.39 -0.46
C LEU A 332 -10.27 28.46 0.73
N LEU A 333 -11.33 27.78 1.16
CA LEU A 333 -11.24 26.61 2.04
C LEU A 333 -11.65 25.37 1.23
N ILE A 334 -10.77 24.38 1.14
CA ILE A 334 -11.05 23.10 0.48
C ILE A 334 -11.92 22.26 1.43
N LYS A 335 -13.19 22.07 1.07
CA LYS A 335 -14.17 21.34 1.88
C LYS A 335 -14.35 19.89 1.47
N GLU A 336 -14.00 19.56 0.23
CA GLU A 336 -14.16 18.22 -0.37
C GLU A 336 -12.87 17.76 -1.01
N ALA A 337 -12.65 16.45 -1.01
CA ALA A 337 -11.47 15.86 -1.64
C ALA A 337 -11.51 16.10 -3.17
N PRO A 338 -10.47 16.68 -3.78
CA PRO A 338 -10.42 16.84 -5.22
C PRO A 338 -10.37 15.47 -5.91
N TYR A 339 -11.24 15.24 -6.88
CA TYR A 339 -11.34 13.97 -7.61
C TYR A 339 -10.76 14.04 -9.04
N ARG A 340 -10.41 15.24 -9.52
CA ARG A 340 -9.79 15.48 -10.84
C ARG A 340 -8.31 15.78 -10.70
N LEU A 341 -7.56 15.59 -11.80
CA LEU A 341 -6.14 15.97 -11.86
C LEU A 341 -5.99 17.47 -11.58
N TYR A 342 -6.75 18.29 -12.27
CA TYR A 342 -6.77 19.74 -12.10
C TYR A 342 -8.10 20.21 -11.56
N THR A 343 -8.10 20.74 -10.34
CA THR A 343 -9.28 21.35 -9.75
C THR A 343 -9.19 22.86 -9.93
N VAL A 344 -10.19 23.45 -10.62
CA VAL A 344 -10.30 24.88 -10.81
C VAL A 344 -11.12 25.48 -9.71
N ALA A 345 -10.58 26.48 -9.01
CA ALA A 345 -11.28 27.27 -8.02
C ALA A 345 -11.31 28.75 -8.42
N TYR A 346 -12.47 29.31 -8.44
CA TYR A 346 -12.66 30.77 -8.63
C TYR A 346 -12.58 31.47 -7.29
N LEU A 347 -11.74 32.50 -7.24
CA LEU A 347 -11.50 33.29 -6.06
C LEU A 347 -12.14 34.67 -6.24
N ASN A 348 -12.65 35.22 -5.16
CA ASN A 348 -13.23 36.58 -5.17
C ASN A 348 -12.62 37.41 -4.04
N PRO A 349 -11.35 37.86 -4.20
CA PRO A 349 -10.67 38.59 -3.14
C PRO A 349 -11.18 40.03 -3.02
N ASP A 350 -11.39 40.50 -1.80
CA ASP A 350 -11.81 41.88 -1.54
C ASP A 350 -10.72 42.88 -1.89
N ARG A 351 -9.44 42.48 -1.80
CA ARG A 351 -8.25 43.32 -2.05
C ARG A 351 -7.17 42.56 -2.85
N ALA A 352 -6.13 43.30 -3.23
CA ALA A 352 -4.96 42.76 -3.91
C ALA A 352 -3.93 42.26 -2.89
N TYR A 353 -3.19 41.20 -3.22
CA TYR A 353 -2.17 40.54 -2.40
C TYR A 353 -0.87 40.41 -3.16
N ARG A 354 0.27 40.64 -2.44
CA ARG A 354 1.60 40.35 -2.97
C ARG A 354 2.01 38.89 -2.72
N TYR A 355 1.65 38.34 -1.57
CA TYR A 355 1.97 36.98 -1.18
C TYR A 355 0.72 36.11 -1.23
N ILE A 356 0.80 34.97 -1.90
CA ILE A 356 -0.29 34.00 -1.99
C ILE A 356 0.26 32.61 -1.75
N ARG A 357 -0.47 31.80 -0.98
CA ARG A 357 -0.04 30.44 -0.65
C ARG A 357 -1.20 29.47 -0.53
N TYR A 358 -0.89 28.18 -0.71
CA TYR A 358 -1.67 27.07 -0.16
C TYR A 358 -1.03 26.65 1.15
N ARG A 359 -1.83 26.48 2.20
CA ARG A 359 -1.44 25.90 3.48
C ARG A 359 -2.26 24.64 3.71
N GLY A 360 -1.56 23.52 3.96
CA GLY A 360 -2.20 22.23 4.21
C GLY A 360 -3.09 22.25 5.46
N GLY A 361 -4.15 21.46 5.45
CA GLY A 361 -5.02 21.24 6.61
C GLY A 361 -4.28 20.48 7.73
N LYS A 362 -4.91 20.37 8.90
CA LYS A 362 -4.36 19.63 10.04
C LYS A 362 -4.14 18.16 9.68
N GLY A 363 -2.97 17.61 9.99
CA GLY A 363 -2.60 16.22 9.69
C GLY A 363 -2.34 15.91 8.23
N SER A 364 -2.28 16.93 7.34
CA SER A 364 -2.23 16.73 5.89
C SER A 364 -0.85 16.47 5.30
N TYR A 365 0.23 16.81 6.03
CA TYR A 365 1.61 16.86 5.49
C TYR A 365 1.73 17.73 4.23
N CYS A 366 0.77 18.61 3.97
CA CYS A 366 0.71 19.48 2.78
C CYS A 366 0.84 18.71 1.45
N ASN A 367 0.18 17.56 1.32
CA ASN A 367 0.27 16.68 0.15
C ASN A 367 -0.37 17.30 -1.10
N ILE A 368 0.35 18.20 -1.76
CA ILE A 368 -0.05 18.88 -3.00
C ILE A 368 0.99 18.64 -4.09
N ALA A 369 0.56 18.38 -5.32
CA ALA A 369 1.43 18.21 -6.48
C ALA A 369 1.65 19.54 -7.21
N GLU A 370 0.59 20.21 -7.66
CA GLU A 370 0.69 21.43 -8.46
C GLU A 370 -0.24 22.53 -7.96
N LEU A 371 0.18 23.78 -8.13
CA LEU A 371 -0.60 24.96 -7.83
C LEU A 371 -0.28 26.09 -8.81
N SER A 372 -1.32 26.66 -9.38
CA SER A 372 -1.20 27.80 -10.28
C SER A 372 -2.21 28.88 -9.91
N PHE A 373 -1.82 30.15 -10.02
CA PHE A 373 -2.65 31.33 -9.75
C PHE A 373 -2.82 32.16 -11.00
N TYR A 374 -3.99 32.79 -11.16
CA TYR A 374 -4.33 33.61 -12.31
C TYR A 374 -4.98 34.93 -11.86
N GLU A 375 -4.59 36.03 -12.51
CA GLU A 375 -5.11 37.35 -12.21
C GLU A 375 -6.58 37.44 -12.63
N ASN A 376 -6.91 36.95 -13.85
CA ASN A 376 -8.28 36.90 -14.33
C ASN A 376 -8.76 35.46 -14.48
N SER A 377 -10.06 35.24 -14.36
CA SER A 377 -10.69 33.93 -14.46
C SER A 377 -10.52 33.27 -15.85
N LEU A 378 -10.38 34.08 -16.90
CA LEU A 378 -10.21 33.63 -18.29
C LEU A 378 -8.73 33.41 -18.70
N ASP A 379 -7.78 33.86 -17.86
CA ASP A 379 -6.37 33.72 -18.18
C ASP A 379 -5.96 32.24 -18.33
N THR A 380 -5.16 31.97 -19.35
CA THR A 380 -4.59 30.63 -19.62
C THR A 380 -3.14 30.49 -19.14
N LEU A 381 -2.44 31.61 -18.99
CA LEU A 381 -1.06 31.64 -18.48
C LEU A 381 -1.06 31.97 -16.99
N PRO A 382 -0.43 31.13 -16.17
CA PRO A 382 -0.36 31.37 -14.74
C PRO A 382 0.56 32.56 -14.41
N MET A 383 0.23 33.20 -13.30
CA MET A 383 1.07 34.23 -12.71
C MET A 383 2.41 33.65 -12.31
N LYS A 384 3.46 34.46 -12.48
CA LYS A 384 4.82 34.11 -12.07
C LYS A 384 5.23 34.89 -10.83
N GLY A 385 6.03 34.27 -9.99
CA GLY A 385 6.56 34.89 -8.77
C GLY A 385 7.76 34.11 -8.25
N LYS A 386 8.38 34.65 -7.20
CA LYS A 386 9.40 33.90 -6.46
C LYS A 386 8.72 32.84 -5.63
N ILE A 387 9.10 31.56 -5.81
CA ILE A 387 8.58 30.45 -5.03
C ILE A 387 9.02 30.60 -3.57
N ILE A 388 8.09 30.50 -2.65
CA ILE A 388 8.27 30.57 -1.19
C ILE A 388 7.52 29.42 -0.54
N GLY A 389 8.00 28.91 0.60
CA GLY A 389 7.35 27.80 1.28
C GLY A 389 8.07 27.38 2.55
N THR A 390 7.52 26.38 3.22
CA THR A 390 8.12 25.77 4.40
C THR A 390 9.20 24.77 3.98
N PRO A 391 10.47 24.96 4.34
CA PRO A 391 11.54 24.06 3.95
C PRO A 391 11.48 22.73 4.70
N GLY A 392 11.98 21.67 4.05
CA GLY A 392 12.06 20.31 4.58
C GLY A 392 10.91 19.43 4.16
N CYS A 393 11.25 18.23 3.70
CA CYS A 393 10.29 17.26 3.18
C CYS A 393 10.31 15.96 3.97
N TYR A 394 9.25 15.18 3.80
CA TYR A 394 9.15 13.82 4.35
C TYR A 394 10.31 12.95 3.87
N GLY A 395 10.99 12.32 4.81
CA GLY A 395 12.18 11.49 4.54
C GLY A 395 13.50 12.26 4.39
N ASP A 396 13.50 13.60 4.48
CA ASP A 396 14.69 14.47 4.39
C ASP A 396 15.59 14.18 3.17
N ASP A 397 15.01 13.70 2.07
CA ASP A 397 15.74 13.30 0.85
C ASP A 397 15.74 14.36 -0.26
N GLY A 398 15.10 15.49 -0.03
CA GLY A 398 15.01 16.62 -0.96
C GLY A 398 14.14 16.39 -2.19
N ARG A 399 13.46 15.22 -2.31
CA ARG A 399 12.67 14.89 -3.49
C ARG A 399 11.25 15.44 -3.47
N ARG A 400 10.78 15.88 -2.31
CA ARG A 400 9.38 16.32 -2.09
C ARG A 400 9.31 17.69 -1.43
N GLU A 401 10.15 18.61 -1.90
CA GLU A 401 10.21 19.99 -1.39
C GLU A 401 9.06 20.85 -1.94
N TYR A 402 8.77 21.96 -1.23
CA TYR A 402 7.71 22.89 -1.61
C TYR A 402 7.87 23.50 -3.01
N THR A 403 9.08 23.48 -3.56
CA THR A 403 9.37 23.96 -4.93
C THR A 403 8.72 23.10 -6.00
N ASN A 404 8.45 21.81 -5.73
CA ASN A 404 7.80 20.92 -6.66
C ASN A 404 6.37 21.35 -7.01
N VAL A 405 5.73 22.13 -6.15
CA VAL A 405 4.34 22.59 -6.35
C VAL A 405 4.19 23.53 -7.56
N PHE A 406 5.31 23.98 -8.12
CA PHE A 406 5.37 24.96 -9.23
C PHE A 406 6.30 24.52 -10.35
N ASP A 407 6.63 23.22 -10.44
CA ASP A 407 7.57 22.70 -11.46
C ASP A 407 6.88 22.28 -12.77
N GLY A 408 5.55 22.26 -12.79
CA GLY A 408 4.75 21.87 -13.96
C GLY A 408 4.65 20.37 -14.15
N ASN A 409 5.06 19.57 -13.17
CA ASN A 409 5.01 18.13 -13.22
C ASN A 409 4.05 17.58 -12.15
N PRO A 410 2.83 17.19 -12.50
CA PRO A 410 1.83 16.71 -11.53
C PRO A 410 2.20 15.37 -10.86
N ASP A 411 3.29 14.72 -11.28
CA ASP A 411 3.79 13.48 -10.68
C ASP A 411 4.80 13.70 -9.55
N THR A 412 5.30 14.93 -9.41
CA THR A 412 6.04 15.40 -8.23
C THR A 412 5.08 15.97 -7.20
N SER A 413 5.52 16.11 -5.96
CA SER A 413 4.67 16.68 -4.90
C SER A 413 5.49 17.33 -3.81
N PHE A 414 4.85 18.20 -3.05
CA PHE A 414 5.31 18.62 -1.74
C PHE A 414 4.69 17.71 -0.67
N ASP A 415 5.55 17.05 0.09
CA ASP A 415 5.19 16.36 1.31
C ASP A 415 6.01 16.93 2.46
N TYR A 416 5.40 17.75 3.27
CA TYR A 416 6.09 18.36 4.42
C TYR A 416 6.45 17.29 5.45
N LYS A 417 7.59 17.45 6.13
CA LYS A 417 8.08 16.48 7.12
C LYS A 417 7.21 16.34 8.38
N PHE A 418 6.40 17.34 8.69
CA PHE A 418 5.48 17.32 9.82
C PHE A 418 4.02 17.33 9.35
N PRO A 419 3.09 16.78 10.16
CA PRO A 419 1.68 16.69 9.78
C PRO A 419 1.02 18.05 9.57
N ASP A 420 1.48 19.07 10.24
CA ASP A 420 0.89 20.40 10.29
C ASP A 420 1.86 21.48 9.81
N THR A 421 1.33 22.68 9.53
CA THR A 421 2.09 23.91 9.22
C THR A 421 2.84 23.95 7.88
N GLY A 422 2.80 22.90 7.05
CA GLY A 422 3.37 22.92 5.70
C GLY A 422 2.59 23.86 4.76
N TRP A 423 3.32 24.66 3.97
CA TRP A 423 2.72 25.53 2.95
C TRP A 423 3.69 25.79 1.79
N ALA A 424 3.13 26.09 0.62
CA ALA A 424 3.84 26.52 -0.57
C ALA A 424 3.12 27.69 -1.25
N GLY A 425 3.84 28.64 -1.82
CA GLY A 425 3.24 29.84 -2.41
C GLY A 425 4.20 30.66 -3.26
N LEU A 426 3.73 31.85 -3.65
CA LEU A 426 4.46 32.81 -4.48
C LEU A 426 4.55 34.19 -3.82
N ASP A 427 5.72 34.82 -3.91
CA ASP A 427 5.88 36.26 -3.83
C ASP A 427 5.76 36.84 -5.24
N LEU A 428 4.65 37.51 -5.53
CA LEU A 428 4.34 38.10 -6.83
C LEU A 428 5.11 39.41 -7.13
N GLY A 429 5.92 39.89 -6.17
CA GLY A 429 6.70 41.12 -6.29
C GLY A 429 5.89 42.41 -6.08
N LYS A 430 4.63 42.43 -6.51
CA LYS A 430 3.64 43.48 -6.22
C LYS A 430 2.28 42.88 -5.94
N SER A 431 1.34 43.71 -5.48
CA SER A 431 0.00 43.21 -5.14
C SER A 431 -0.89 43.05 -6.37
N TYR A 432 -1.57 41.90 -6.48
CA TYR A 432 -2.53 41.55 -7.54
C TYR A 432 -3.84 41.03 -6.95
N ARG A 433 -4.94 41.19 -7.67
CA ARG A 433 -6.19 40.48 -7.42
C ARG A 433 -6.12 39.14 -8.13
N VAL A 434 -6.11 38.06 -7.36
CA VAL A 434 -6.02 36.70 -7.90
C VAL A 434 -7.42 36.13 -7.98
N SER A 435 -7.94 35.92 -9.19
CA SER A 435 -9.34 35.54 -9.40
C SER A 435 -9.54 34.04 -9.63
N LYS A 436 -8.46 33.29 -9.88
CA LYS A 436 -8.53 31.84 -10.12
C LYS A 436 -7.29 31.15 -9.58
N ALA A 437 -7.48 29.97 -9.01
CA ALA A 437 -6.43 29.02 -8.70
C ALA A 437 -6.73 27.66 -9.34
N ILE A 438 -5.70 26.95 -9.79
CA ILE A 438 -5.77 25.55 -10.22
C ILE A 438 -4.83 24.76 -9.35
N TYR A 439 -5.30 23.68 -8.76
CA TYR A 439 -4.48 22.84 -7.90
C TYR A 439 -4.67 21.35 -8.18
N THR A 440 -3.61 20.59 -7.93
CA THR A 440 -3.54 19.14 -8.12
C THR A 440 -3.15 18.49 -6.78
N PRO A 441 -3.91 17.53 -6.27
CA PRO A 441 -3.50 16.75 -5.12
C PRO A 441 -2.30 15.86 -5.48
N ARG A 442 -1.52 15.42 -4.50
CA ARG A 442 -0.58 14.32 -4.71
C ARG A 442 -1.33 13.10 -5.26
N ASN A 443 -0.85 12.51 -6.34
CA ASN A 443 -1.58 11.47 -7.07
C ASN A 443 -0.77 10.20 -7.38
N ASP A 444 0.55 10.23 -7.31
CA ASP A 444 1.44 9.11 -7.61
C ASP A 444 1.12 8.43 -8.96
N VAL A 445 0.96 9.22 -10.03
CA VAL A 445 0.70 8.76 -11.42
C VAL A 445 -0.67 8.09 -11.59
N SER A 446 -1.64 8.35 -10.72
CA SER A 446 -2.94 7.68 -10.73
C SER A 446 -3.97 8.29 -11.69
N PHE A 447 -3.90 9.58 -11.95
CA PHE A 447 -4.89 10.28 -12.79
C PHE A 447 -4.79 9.95 -14.29
N ILE A 448 -5.84 10.31 -15.03
CA ILE A 448 -5.84 10.29 -16.47
C ILE A 448 -5.10 11.53 -16.98
N TYR A 449 -4.13 11.32 -17.88
CA TYR A 449 -3.34 12.37 -18.52
C TYR A 449 -3.80 12.58 -19.94
N LYS A 450 -4.02 13.84 -20.31
CA LYS A 450 -4.31 14.22 -21.69
C LYS A 450 -3.21 13.70 -22.65
N ASP A 451 -3.60 13.34 -23.86
CA ASP A 451 -2.77 12.82 -24.95
C ASP A 451 -2.19 11.41 -24.71
N ASN A 452 -2.44 10.79 -23.54
CA ASN A 452 -2.10 9.38 -23.31
C ASN A 452 -3.17 8.46 -23.90
N ILE A 453 -2.72 7.28 -24.34
CA ILE A 453 -3.58 6.23 -24.91
C ILE A 453 -3.93 5.24 -23.83
N TYR A 454 -5.22 5.03 -23.64
CA TYR A 454 -5.77 4.10 -22.66
C TYR A 454 -6.63 3.05 -23.32
N GLU A 455 -6.71 1.87 -22.69
CA GLU A 455 -7.60 0.79 -23.09
C GLU A 455 -8.30 0.25 -21.84
N LEU A 456 -9.63 0.21 -21.88
CA LEU A 456 -10.45 -0.35 -20.81
C LEU A 456 -10.83 -1.79 -21.14
N PHE A 457 -10.73 -2.66 -20.15
CA PHE A 457 -11.12 -4.06 -20.22
C PHE A 457 -12.17 -4.37 -19.16
N TYR A 458 -12.99 -5.38 -19.41
CA TYR A 458 -13.81 -6.03 -18.39
C TYR A 458 -13.52 -7.53 -18.38
N TRP A 459 -13.71 -8.15 -17.22
CA TRP A 459 -13.52 -9.59 -17.06
C TRP A 459 -14.81 -10.35 -17.32
N ASP A 460 -14.75 -11.41 -18.09
CA ASP A 460 -15.85 -12.38 -18.27
C ASP A 460 -15.27 -13.76 -18.60
N LYS A 461 -15.73 -14.80 -17.87
CA LYS A 461 -15.46 -16.22 -18.10
C LYS A 461 -14.01 -16.54 -18.48
N GLY A 462 -13.08 -16.08 -17.67
CA GLY A 462 -11.67 -16.46 -17.79
C GLY A 462 -10.82 -15.52 -18.64
N CYS A 463 -11.34 -14.43 -19.18
CA CYS A 463 -10.56 -13.52 -20.00
C CYS A 463 -10.92 -12.04 -19.82
N TRP A 464 -9.95 -11.18 -20.12
CA TRP A 464 -10.13 -9.75 -20.24
C TRP A 464 -10.63 -9.40 -21.64
N ASN A 465 -11.82 -8.82 -21.74
CA ASN A 465 -12.43 -8.37 -22.97
C ASN A 465 -12.23 -6.87 -23.14
N SER A 466 -11.67 -6.44 -24.28
CA SER A 466 -11.43 -5.03 -24.53
C SER A 466 -12.72 -4.27 -24.86
N LEU A 467 -12.89 -3.10 -24.23
CA LEU A 467 -13.91 -2.11 -24.55
C LEU A 467 -13.37 -1.01 -25.47
N GLY A 468 -12.18 -1.18 -26.00
CA GLY A 468 -11.54 -0.29 -26.97
C GLY A 468 -10.52 0.67 -26.36
N ARG A 469 -9.75 1.25 -27.28
CA ARG A 469 -8.68 2.24 -26.98
C ARG A 469 -9.20 3.64 -27.22
N GLN A 470 -8.77 4.56 -26.34
CA GLN A 470 -9.06 5.99 -26.49
C GLN A 470 -7.79 6.79 -26.20
N THR A 471 -7.55 7.86 -26.97
CA THR A 471 -6.63 8.92 -26.59
C THR A 471 -7.36 9.91 -25.71
N ALA A 472 -6.87 10.17 -24.51
CA ALA A 472 -7.48 11.11 -23.59
C ALA A 472 -7.36 12.55 -24.13
N VAL A 473 -8.49 13.19 -24.41
CA VAL A 473 -8.53 14.60 -24.87
C VAL A 473 -8.59 15.59 -23.68
N ALA A 474 -8.86 15.06 -22.49
CA ALA A 474 -8.92 15.78 -21.21
C ALA A 474 -8.40 14.88 -20.09
N ASP A 475 -8.60 15.27 -18.84
CA ASP A 475 -8.27 14.49 -17.64
C ASP A 475 -9.32 13.40 -17.31
N SER A 476 -10.03 12.91 -18.31
CA SER A 476 -11.05 11.86 -18.18
C SER A 476 -11.24 11.07 -19.46
N LEU A 477 -11.78 9.86 -19.30
CA LEU A 477 -12.20 8.96 -20.37
C LEU A 477 -13.67 8.60 -20.17
N VAL A 478 -14.39 8.33 -21.26
CA VAL A 478 -15.78 7.90 -21.21
C VAL A 478 -15.92 6.56 -21.91
N TYR A 479 -16.51 5.58 -21.20
CA TYR A 479 -16.76 4.24 -21.74
C TYR A 479 -18.19 3.79 -21.45
N THR A 480 -18.72 2.97 -22.35
CA THR A 480 -19.91 2.16 -22.08
C THR A 480 -19.44 0.79 -21.58
N VAL A 481 -19.87 0.40 -20.38
CA VAL A 481 -19.40 -0.81 -19.71
C VAL A 481 -20.57 -1.69 -19.28
N PRO A 482 -20.40 -3.04 -19.28
CA PRO A 482 -21.42 -3.91 -18.69
C PRO A 482 -21.61 -3.62 -17.21
N GLN A 483 -22.85 -3.65 -16.73
CA GLN A 483 -23.12 -3.52 -15.30
C GLN A 483 -22.49 -4.70 -14.54
N ASN A 484 -22.11 -4.47 -13.30
CA ASN A 484 -21.55 -5.44 -12.38
C ASN A 484 -20.27 -6.15 -12.89
N ALA A 485 -19.53 -5.55 -13.82
CA ALA A 485 -18.29 -6.10 -14.35
C ALA A 485 -17.07 -5.63 -13.55
N LEU A 486 -16.07 -6.50 -13.38
CA LEU A 486 -14.73 -6.07 -12.97
C LEU A 486 -14.07 -5.37 -14.17
N LEU A 487 -13.56 -4.17 -13.94
CA LEU A 487 -12.93 -3.34 -14.98
C LEU A 487 -11.42 -3.19 -14.70
N TYR A 488 -10.63 -3.10 -15.77
CA TYR A 488 -9.19 -2.83 -15.72
C TYR A 488 -8.80 -1.80 -16.80
N LEU A 489 -8.14 -0.72 -16.38
CA LEU A 489 -7.68 0.32 -17.29
C LEU A 489 -6.16 0.25 -17.49
N LYS A 490 -5.72 0.12 -18.74
CA LYS A 490 -4.31 0.08 -19.15
C LYS A 490 -3.90 1.40 -19.78
N ASN A 491 -2.73 1.95 -19.41
CA ASN A 491 -2.11 3.08 -20.09
C ASN A 491 -1.01 2.58 -21.03
N HIS A 492 -1.21 2.70 -22.32
CA HIS A 492 -0.28 2.24 -23.35
C HIS A 492 0.86 3.23 -23.63
N THR A 493 0.75 4.50 -23.22
CA THR A 493 1.72 5.55 -23.53
C THR A 493 2.92 5.50 -22.59
N THR A 494 2.67 5.39 -21.28
CA THR A 494 3.74 5.48 -20.28
C THR A 494 4.34 4.13 -19.92
N GLY A 495 3.75 3.02 -20.38
CA GLY A 495 4.15 1.66 -19.99
C GLY A 495 4.00 1.39 -18.49
N ASN A 496 3.47 2.33 -17.75
CA ASN A 496 3.04 2.14 -16.39
C ASN A 496 1.76 1.32 -16.42
N ASP A 497 1.90 0.04 -16.73
CA ASP A 497 0.91 -1.01 -16.52
C ASP A 497 0.75 -1.24 -15.02
N ALA A 498 0.82 -0.16 -14.32
CA ALA A 498 0.64 -0.17 -12.92
C ALA A 498 -0.85 -0.18 -12.66
N VAL A 499 -1.34 -1.38 -12.44
CA VAL A 499 -2.11 -1.47 -11.25
C VAL A 499 -3.49 -0.91 -11.33
N SER A 500 -4.45 -1.74 -11.50
CA SER A 500 -5.51 -1.64 -10.52
C SER A 500 -6.71 -2.46 -10.79
N TYR A 501 -7.11 -3.08 -9.75
CA TYR A 501 -8.47 -3.50 -9.56
C TYR A 501 -9.21 -2.31 -9.07
N THR A 502 -10.01 -1.81 -9.90
CA THR A 502 -10.94 -0.83 -9.50
C THR A 502 -12.27 -1.49 -9.32
N HIS A 503 -12.74 -1.55 -8.08
CA HIS A 503 -14.08 -1.04 -7.88
C HIS A 503 -14.03 0.39 -8.42
N LEU A 504 -14.25 0.57 -9.70
CA LEU A 504 -14.73 1.82 -10.25
C LEU A 504 -16.12 1.99 -9.63
N ARG A 505 -16.21 2.55 -8.42
CA ARG A 505 -17.38 3.31 -8.08
C ARG A 505 -17.38 4.44 -9.11
N ALA A 506 -18.05 4.19 -10.24
CA ALA A 506 -18.52 5.26 -11.05
C ALA A 506 -19.19 6.22 -10.06
N HIS A 507 -18.70 7.44 -9.95
CA HIS A 507 -19.52 8.49 -9.40
C HIS A 507 -20.70 8.57 -10.38
N GLU A 508 -21.79 7.89 -10.03
CA GLU A 508 -23.06 8.11 -10.67
C GLU A 508 -23.29 9.60 -10.56
N THR A 509 -23.15 10.29 -11.68
CA THR A 509 -23.68 11.61 -11.84
C THR A 509 -25.19 11.44 -11.67
N LYS A 510 -25.72 11.76 -10.49
CA LYS A 510 -27.14 12.04 -10.37
C LYS A 510 -27.44 13.15 -11.37
N ALA A 511 -28.19 12.77 -12.44
CA ALA A 511 -28.76 13.70 -13.36
C ALA A 511 -29.75 14.64 -12.62
#